data_c3070d6f81e90a55d9401866e2c6d9f6
#
_entry.id   c3070d6f81e90a55d9401866e2c6d9f6
#
_cell.length_a   1.000
_cell.length_b   1.000
_cell.length_c   1.000
_cell.angle_alpha   90.00
_cell.angle_beta   90.00
_cell.angle_gamma   90.00
#
_symmetry.space_group_name_H-M   'P 1'
#
loop_
_entity.id
_entity.type
_entity.pdbx_description
1 polymer ?
#
loop_
_entity_poly.entity_id
_entity_poly.type
_entity_poly.pdbx_seq_one_letter_code
_entity_poly.pdbx_strand_id
1 'polypeptide(L)'
;MDCKKALIEAEGDYERAKDIIREKGKLVVSKRADRSATEGVVVTKVVGTKAYLLCLACETDFVAQNAEFAASANAILDIAVKNDAADAAALLAIKNDEGRTVEEMVTEKSGQTGEKVELAYYGRIEAPYCNAYVHFNKKLGTILGFNKEVPVEVAHTVAMQATAMAPISIDVADCPAETVAHEKTIAMEQMKQDPKNANKPEAILEKIAKGK
;
A
#
# COMPACT_ATOMS: atom_id res chain seq x y z
N MET A 1 9.70 -22.48 -12.70
CA MET A 1 9.60 -23.40 -13.86
C MET A 1 9.55 -22.67 -15.19
N ASP A 2 8.96 -21.48 -15.27
CA ASP A 2 8.80 -20.76 -16.55
C ASP A 2 10.08 -20.15 -17.12
N CYS A 3 11.01 -19.68 -16.28
CA CYS A 3 12.32 -19.21 -16.75
C CYS A 3 13.12 -20.31 -17.48
N LYS A 4 13.10 -21.56 -16.97
CA LYS A 4 13.74 -22.70 -17.62
C LYS A 4 13.10 -23.00 -18.98
N LYS A 5 11.76 -22.95 -19.04
CA LYS A 5 11.03 -23.17 -20.32
C LYS A 5 11.33 -22.07 -21.33
N ALA A 6 11.35 -20.81 -20.87
CA ALA A 6 11.68 -19.68 -21.73
C ALA A 6 13.12 -19.77 -22.29
N LEU A 7 14.09 -20.19 -21.47
CA LEU A 7 15.46 -20.42 -21.93
C LEU A 7 15.58 -21.56 -22.95
N ILE A 8 14.84 -22.63 -22.74
CA ILE A 8 14.78 -23.75 -23.71
C ILE A 8 14.15 -23.29 -25.03
N GLU A 9 13.01 -22.57 -24.96
CA GLU A 9 12.30 -22.01 -26.10
C GLU A 9 13.14 -20.97 -26.86
N ALA A 10 13.98 -20.23 -26.14
CA ALA A 10 14.93 -19.28 -26.69
C ALA A 10 16.26 -19.90 -27.15
N GLU A 11 16.39 -21.25 -27.14
CA GLU A 11 17.61 -21.97 -27.54
C GLU A 11 18.87 -21.49 -26.78
N GLY A 12 18.71 -21.02 -25.52
CA GLY A 12 19.78 -20.50 -24.68
C GLY A 12 20.03 -19.00 -24.82
N ASP A 13 19.36 -18.30 -25.73
CA ASP A 13 19.44 -16.85 -25.86
C ASP A 13 18.73 -16.17 -24.67
N TYR A 14 19.51 -15.47 -23.86
CA TYR A 14 19.03 -14.85 -22.62
C TYR A 14 18.09 -13.66 -22.87
N GLU A 15 18.37 -12.83 -23.86
CA GLU A 15 17.52 -11.67 -24.19
C GLU A 15 16.18 -12.12 -24.77
N ARG A 16 16.20 -13.09 -25.66
CA ARG A 16 14.98 -13.70 -26.20
C ARG A 16 14.16 -14.40 -25.11
N ALA A 17 14.82 -15.05 -24.15
CA ALA A 17 14.13 -15.66 -23.01
C ALA A 17 13.42 -14.63 -22.13
N LYS A 18 14.02 -13.46 -21.92
CA LYS A 18 13.38 -12.32 -21.22
C LYS A 18 12.13 -11.83 -21.97
N ASP A 19 12.20 -11.69 -23.28
CA ASP A 19 11.07 -11.26 -24.08
C ASP A 19 9.92 -12.27 -24.02
N ILE A 20 10.20 -13.57 -24.06
CA ILE A 20 9.20 -14.63 -23.86
C ILE A 20 8.52 -14.51 -22.49
N ILE A 21 9.29 -14.22 -21.43
CA ILE A 21 8.73 -14.03 -20.09
C ILE A 21 7.85 -12.78 -20.02
N ARG A 22 8.25 -11.69 -20.69
CA ARG A 22 7.44 -10.46 -20.78
C ARG A 22 6.12 -10.69 -21.52
N GLU A 23 6.14 -11.41 -22.64
CA GLU A 23 4.92 -11.77 -23.38
C GLU A 23 3.99 -12.64 -22.53
N LYS A 24 4.54 -13.62 -21.81
CA LYS A 24 3.78 -14.42 -20.84
C LYS A 24 3.20 -13.56 -19.74
N GLY A 25 3.93 -12.60 -19.21
CA GLY A 25 3.47 -11.63 -18.22
C GLY A 25 2.24 -10.85 -18.71
N LYS A 26 2.29 -10.31 -19.91
CA LYS A 26 1.16 -9.61 -20.55
C LYS A 26 -0.06 -10.52 -20.70
N LEU A 27 0.14 -11.78 -21.09
CA LEU A 27 -0.94 -12.77 -21.19
C LEU A 27 -1.53 -13.13 -19.82
N VAL A 28 -0.71 -13.22 -18.76
CA VAL A 28 -1.19 -13.44 -17.40
C VAL A 28 -2.03 -12.27 -16.93
N VAL A 29 -1.54 -11.04 -17.10
CA VAL A 29 -2.27 -9.82 -16.75
C VAL A 29 -3.61 -9.76 -17.48
N SER A 30 -3.62 -10.00 -18.81
CA SER A 30 -4.85 -9.99 -19.62
C SER A 30 -5.86 -11.05 -19.17
N LYS A 31 -5.42 -12.30 -18.98
CA LYS A 31 -6.28 -13.41 -18.55
C LYS A 31 -6.79 -13.30 -17.13
N ARG A 32 -6.11 -12.52 -16.31
CA ARG A 32 -6.41 -12.33 -14.88
C ARG A 32 -6.85 -10.91 -14.53
N ALA A 33 -7.24 -10.13 -15.54
CA ALA A 33 -7.68 -8.74 -15.34
C ALA A 33 -8.81 -8.64 -14.32
N ASP A 34 -9.76 -9.59 -14.35
CA ASP A 34 -10.91 -9.66 -13.45
C ASP A 34 -10.59 -10.27 -12.07
N ARG A 35 -9.35 -10.74 -11.85
CA ARG A 35 -8.94 -11.28 -10.55
C ARG A 35 -8.61 -10.15 -9.57
N SER A 36 -8.89 -10.39 -8.30
CA SER A 36 -8.53 -9.46 -7.22
C SER A 36 -7.16 -9.84 -6.65
N ALA A 37 -6.24 -8.90 -6.63
CA ALA A 37 -4.96 -9.01 -5.90
C ALA A 37 -5.18 -8.49 -4.48
N THR A 38 -5.62 -9.37 -3.57
CA THR A 38 -5.98 -9.02 -2.19
C THR A 38 -4.86 -9.25 -1.19
N GLU A 39 -3.81 -9.94 -1.62
CA GLU A 39 -2.60 -10.18 -0.86
C GLU A 39 -1.49 -9.27 -1.37
N GLY A 40 -0.38 -9.19 -0.64
CA GLY A 40 0.75 -8.36 -1.07
C GLY A 40 1.74 -8.04 0.02
N VAL A 41 2.67 -7.15 -0.30
CA VAL A 41 3.68 -6.67 0.63
C VAL A 41 3.72 -5.14 0.61
N VAL A 42 3.69 -4.55 1.80
CA VAL A 42 3.92 -3.12 2.03
C VAL A 42 5.39 -2.93 2.40
N VAL A 43 6.02 -1.99 1.74
CA VAL A 43 7.40 -1.56 2.03
C VAL A 43 7.44 -0.04 2.19
N THR A 44 8.32 0.44 3.07
CA THR A 44 8.48 1.87 3.36
C THR A 44 9.94 2.27 3.38
N LYS A 45 10.23 3.54 3.09
CA LYS A 45 11.57 4.12 3.22
C LYS A 45 11.47 5.56 3.65
N VAL A 46 12.30 5.96 4.61
CA VAL A 46 12.46 7.35 5.04
C VAL A 46 13.84 7.82 4.63
N VAL A 47 13.90 8.97 3.93
CA VAL A 47 15.15 9.57 3.48
C VAL A 47 15.09 11.09 3.74
N GLY A 48 15.82 11.54 4.74
CA GLY A 48 15.79 12.94 5.17
C GLY A 48 14.40 13.36 5.61
N THR A 49 13.86 14.38 4.94
CA THR A 49 12.52 14.95 5.19
C THR A 49 11.41 14.25 4.42
N LYS A 50 11.69 13.15 3.73
CA LYS A 50 10.71 12.43 2.90
C LYS A 50 10.49 11.01 3.38
N ALA A 51 9.24 10.58 3.34
CA ALA A 51 8.87 9.18 3.55
C ALA A 51 8.06 8.67 2.36
N TYR A 52 8.30 7.42 2.02
CA TYR A 52 7.71 6.72 0.89
C TYR A 52 7.09 5.40 1.36
N LEU A 53 5.95 5.06 0.80
CA LEU A 53 5.26 3.79 1.03
C LEU A 53 4.81 3.22 -0.30
N LEU A 54 5.00 1.92 -0.47
CA LEU A 54 4.58 1.17 -1.65
C LEU A 54 3.92 -0.12 -1.22
N CYS A 55 2.82 -0.48 -1.89
CA CYS A 55 2.18 -1.79 -1.79
C CYS A 55 2.24 -2.48 -3.16
N LEU A 56 2.97 -3.58 -3.23
CA LEU A 56 2.95 -4.50 -4.36
C LEU A 56 1.98 -5.64 -4.02
N ALA A 57 0.89 -5.75 -4.77
CA ALA A 57 -0.17 -6.72 -4.53
C ALA A 57 -0.05 -7.94 -5.44
N CYS A 58 -0.57 -9.08 -4.96
CA CYS A 58 -0.66 -10.36 -5.67
C CYS A 58 -1.93 -11.12 -5.25
N GLU A 59 -2.21 -12.27 -5.86
CA GLU A 59 -3.44 -13.02 -5.58
C GLU A 59 -3.34 -13.85 -4.29
N THR A 60 -2.17 -14.43 -3.98
CA THR A 60 -2.00 -15.36 -2.85
C THR A 60 -0.94 -14.90 -1.84
N ASP A 61 -1.12 -15.34 -0.60
CA ASP A 61 -0.17 -15.13 0.48
C ASP A 61 1.15 -15.90 0.25
N PHE A 62 1.13 -17.02 -0.49
CA PHE A 62 2.34 -17.75 -0.87
C PHE A 62 3.30 -16.87 -1.68
N VAL A 63 2.79 -16.09 -2.63
CA VAL A 63 3.59 -15.14 -3.41
C VAL A 63 3.98 -13.95 -2.55
N ALA A 64 3.06 -13.41 -1.75
CA ALA A 64 3.33 -12.25 -0.88
C ALA A 64 4.45 -12.53 0.15
N GLN A 65 4.54 -13.77 0.68
CA GLN A 65 5.55 -14.17 1.65
C GLN A 65 6.91 -14.53 1.01
N ASN A 66 6.98 -14.63 -0.31
CA ASN A 66 8.22 -14.95 -1.01
C ASN A 66 9.25 -13.81 -0.87
N ALA A 67 10.47 -14.14 -0.48
CA ALA A 67 11.55 -13.18 -0.31
C ALA A 67 11.89 -12.41 -1.61
N GLU A 68 11.82 -13.07 -2.77
CA GLU A 68 12.05 -12.42 -4.08
C GLU A 68 10.94 -11.45 -4.45
N PHE A 69 9.70 -11.71 -4.01
CA PHE A 69 8.59 -10.79 -4.20
C PHE A 69 8.78 -9.51 -3.37
N ALA A 70 9.15 -9.67 -2.10
CA ALA A 70 9.49 -8.55 -1.23
C ALA A 70 10.72 -7.76 -1.74
N ALA A 71 11.73 -8.45 -2.26
CA ALA A 71 12.89 -7.81 -2.90
C ALA A 71 12.48 -6.98 -4.13
N SER A 72 11.53 -7.46 -4.93
CA SER A 72 11.01 -6.71 -6.07
C SER A 72 10.26 -5.45 -5.64
N ALA A 73 9.45 -5.51 -4.57
CA ALA A 73 8.79 -4.34 -4.00
C ALA A 73 9.80 -3.30 -3.51
N ASN A 74 10.87 -3.74 -2.82
CA ASN A 74 11.94 -2.83 -2.37
C ASN A 74 12.70 -2.22 -3.55
N ALA A 75 13.00 -2.98 -4.61
CA ALA A 75 13.66 -2.44 -5.80
C ALA A 75 12.82 -1.35 -6.49
N ILE A 76 11.51 -1.53 -6.57
CA ILE A 76 10.59 -0.51 -7.09
C ILE A 76 10.56 0.71 -6.17
N LEU A 77 10.54 0.51 -4.85
CA LEU A 77 10.60 1.61 -3.89
C LEU A 77 11.92 2.39 -3.98
N ASP A 78 13.04 1.72 -4.23
CA ASP A 78 14.34 2.37 -4.43
C ASP A 78 14.36 3.23 -5.70
N ILE A 79 13.71 2.77 -6.78
CA ILE A 79 13.49 3.57 -7.99
C ILE A 79 12.64 4.82 -7.68
N ALA A 80 11.56 4.65 -6.90
CA ALA A 80 10.70 5.75 -6.48
C ALA A 80 11.47 6.80 -5.69
N VAL A 81 12.30 6.38 -4.75
CA VAL A 81 13.14 7.27 -3.92
C VAL A 81 14.21 7.98 -4.76
N LYS A 82 14.92 7.24 -5.62
CA LYS A 82 15.98 7.81 -6.50
C LYS A 82 15.46 8.91 -7.40
N ASN A 83 14.22 8.78 -7.88
CA ASN A 83 13.62 9.69 -8.85
C ASN A 83 12.60 10.66 -8.22
N ASP A 84 12.37 10.57 -6.92
CA ASP A 84 11.37 11.35 -6.18
C ASP A 84 9.99 11.32 -6.87
N ALA A 85 9.53 10.13 -7.25
CA ALA A 85 8.28 9.96 -7.98
C ALA A 85 7.11 10.62 -7.26
N ALA A 86 6.34 11.43 -7.99
CA ALA A 86 5.27 12.24 -7.39
C ALA A 86 4.05 11.38 -6.98
N ASP A 87 3.71 10.41 -7.82
CA ASP A 87 2.55 9.53 -7.67
C ASP A 87 2.79 8.17 -8.33
N ALA A 88 1.81 7.27 -8.24
CA ALA A 88 1.90 5.93 -8.80
C ALA A 88 2.04 5.92 -10.33
N ALA A 89 1.37 6.84 -11.04
CA ALA A 89 1.44 6.92 -12.50
C ALA A 89 2.84 7.34 -12.96
N ALA A 90 3.40 8.36 -12.28
CA ALA A 90 4.77 8.80 -12.53
C ALA A 90 5.77 7.67 -12.24
N LEU A 91 5.60 6.94 -11.12
CA LEU A 91 6.46 5.82 -10.76
C LEU A 91 6.44 4.71 -11.81
N LEU A 92 5.26 4.30 -12.28
CA LEU A 92 5.12 3.24 -13.28
C LEU A 92 5.84 3.55 -14.61
N ALA A 93 5.95 4.83 -14.97
CA ALA A 93 6.61 5.29 -16.19
C ALA A 93 8.14 5.39 -16.07
N ILE A 94 8.70 5.38 -14.85
CA ILE A 94 10.16 5.51 -14.64
C ILE A 94 10.87 4.26 -15.13
N LYS A 95 11.99 4.47 -15.83
CA LYS A 95 12.87 3.39 -16.28
C LYS A 95 13.95 3.12 -15.24
N ASN A 96 14.20 1.85 -14.99
CA ASN A 96 15.35 1.40 -14.21
C ASN A 96 16.67 1.52 -15.02
N ASP A 97 17.78 1.17 -14.40
CA ASP A 97 19.12 1.26 -15.03
C ASP A 97 19.29 0.30 -16.21
N GLU A 98 18.39 -0.69 -16.38
CA GLU A 98 18.33 -1.62 -17.52
C GLU A 98 17.38 -1.13 -18.64
N GLY A 99 16.82 0.07 -18.52
CA GLY A 99 15.92 0.69 -19.50
C GLY A 99 14.47 0.19 -19.45
N ARG A 100 14.10 -0.67 -18.48
CA ARG A 100 12.73 -1.17 -18.29
C ARG A 100 11.93 -0.22 -17.40
N THR A 101 10.67 0.01 -17.75
CA THR A 101 9.76 0.77 -16.89
C THR A 101 9.37 -0.06 -15.66
N VAL A 102 8.95 0.62 -14.58
CA VAL A 102 8.39 -0.05 -13.40
C VAL A 102 7.14 -0.85 -13.77
N GLU A 103 6.30 -0.36 -14.69
CA GLU A 103 5.14 -1.10 -15.21
C GLU A 103 5.56 -2.42 -15.87
N GLU A 104 6.63 -2.42 -16.67
CA GLU A 104 7.19 -3.63 -17.25
C GLU A 104 7.74 -4.59 -16.18
N MET A 105 8.38 -4.07 -15.13
CA MET A 105 8.85 -4.89 -14.01
C MET A 105 7.70 -5.58 -13.27
N VAL A 106 6.59 -4.87 -13.03
CA VAL A 106 5.38 -5.43 -12.40
C VAL A 106 4.75 -6.50 -13.30
N THR A 107 4.64 -6.22 -14.60
CA THR A 107 4.13 -7.17 -15.60
C THR A 107 4.98 -8.44 -15.67
N GLU A 108 6.30 -8.29 -15.68
CA GLU A 108 7.24 -9.41 -15.68
C GLU A 108 7.08 -10.28 -14.42
N LYS A 109 6.83 -9.64 -13.25
CA LYS A 109 6.57 -10.36 -12.00
C LYS A 109 5.28 -11.19 -12.11
N SER A 110 4.25 -10.68 -12.77
CA SER A 110 3.04 -11.47 -13.08
C SER A 110 3.36 -12.70 -13.93
N GLY A 111 4.24 -12.57 -14.90
CA GLY A 111 4.71 -13.70 -15.73
C GLY A 111 5.52 -14.73 -14.94
N GLN A 112 6.36 -14.29 -14.00
CA GLN A 112 7.19 -15.15 -13.15
C GLN A 112 6.37 -15.94 -12.14
N THR A 113 5.39 -15.30 -11.51
CA THR A 113 4.54 -15.89 -10.47
C THR A 113 3.36 -16.66 -11.03
N GLY A 114 2.90 -16.30 -12.24
CA GLY A 114 1.65 -16.79 -12.81
C GLY A 114 0.40 -16.20 -12.17
N GLU A 115 0.55 -15.16 -11.36
CA GLU A 115 -0.53 -14.44 -10.66
C GLU A 115 -0.66 -13.01 -11.19
N LYS A 116 -1.83 -12.39 -10.98
CA LYS A 116 -1.96 -10.95 -11.15
C LYS A 116 -1.10 -10.25 -10.09
N VAL A 117 -0.16 -9.44 -10.55
CA VAL A 117 0.65 -8.56 -9.71
C VAL A 117 0.38 -7.12 -10.13
N GLU A 118 0.17 -6.23 -9.17
CA GLU A 118 -0.08 -4.82 -9.45
C GLU A 118 0.54 -3.91 -8.39
N LEU A 119 0.89 -2.69 -8.79
CA LEU A 119 1.23 -1.61 -7.87
C LEU A 119 -0.10 -1.09 -7.29
N ALA A 120 -0.55 -1.68 -6.18
CA ALA A 120 -1.84 -1.36 -5.58
C ALA A 120 -1.86 0.02 -4.91
N TYR A 121 -0.73 0.43 -4.38
CA TYR A 121 -0.60 1.73 -3.73
C TYR A 121 0.83 2.24 -3.80
N TYR A 122 0.97 3.53 -4.00
CA TYR A 122 2.20 4.28 -3.79
C TYR A 122 1.84 5.66 -3.25
N GLY A 123 2.60 6.10 -2.25
CA GLY A 123 2.46 7.44 -1.70
C GLY A 123 3.77 7.95 -1.14
N ARG A 124 3.94 9.26 -1.17
CA ARG A 124 5.05 9.96 -0.53
C ARG A 124 4.55 11.16 0.27
N ILE A 125 5.28 11.50 1.30
CA ILE A 125 5.08 12.70 2.09
C ILE A 125 6.42 13.41 2.28
N GLU A 126 6.36 14.70 2.54
CA GLU A 126 7.51 15.51 2.90
C GLU A 126 7.15 16.37 4.12
N ALA A 127 7.98 16.34 5.15
CA ALA A 127 7.78 17.05 6.41
C ALA A 127 9.13 17.27 7.11
N PRO A 128 9.24 18.24 8.03
CA PRO A 128 10.46 18.44 8.81
C PRO A 128 11.00 17.19 9.53
N TYR A 129 10.11 16.30 9.93
CA TYR A 129 10.45 14.99 10.47
C TYR A 129 9.48 13.93 9.94
N CYS A 130 9.99 12.84 9.41
CA CYS A 130 9.19 11.73 8.89
C CYS A 130 9.46 10.43 9.66
N ASN A 131 8.42 9.62 9.80
CA ASN A 131 8.50 8.27 10.34
C ASN A 131 7.69 7.30 9.50
N ALA A 132 8.03 6.02 9.57
CA ALA A 132 7.34 4.95 8.86
C ALA A 132 7.18 3.73 9.77
N TYR A 133 6.08 3.03 9.58
CA TYR A 133 5.79 1.77 10.25
C TYR A 133 5.25 0.76 9.24
N VAL A 134 5.74 -0.46 9.31
CA VAL A 134 5.19 -1.62 8.59
C VAL A 134 4.82 -2.66 9.63
N HIS A 135 3.58 -3.12 9.59
CA HIS A 135 3.11 -4.14 10.52
C HIS A 135 3.81 -5.48 10.28
N PHE A 136 3.92 -6.34 11.31
CA PHE A 136 4.68 -7.59 11.24
C PHE A 136 4.22 -8.52 10.11
N ASN A 137 2.94 -8.50 9.73
CA ASN A 137 2.38 -9.27 8.63
C ASN A 137 2.70 -8.69 7.24
N LYS A 138 3.36 -7.52 7.18
CA LYS A 138 3.71 -6.77 5.96
C LYS A 138 2.54 -6.39 5.04
N LYS A 139 1.31 -6.50 5.52
CA LYS A 139 0.10 -6.15 4.75
C LYS A 139 -0.38 -4.73 5.03
N LEU A 140 0.07 -4.15 6.13
CA LEU A 140 -0.32 -2.81 6.59
C LEU A 140 0.93 -1.98 6.86
N GLY A 141 0.84 -0.70 6.57
CA GLY A 141 1.92 0.24 6.87
C GLY A 141 1.43 1.67 6.79
N THR A 142 2.18 2.55 7.43
CA THR A 142 1.88 3.99 7.48
C THR A 142 3.16 4.79 7.36
N ILE A 143 3.10 5.89 6.66
CA ILE A 143 4.12 6.95 6.67
C ILE A 143 3.50 8.19 7.32
N LEU A 144 4.25 8.83 8.20
CA LEU A 144 3.82 10.04 8.92
C LEU A 144 4.82 11.16 8.75
N GLY A 145 4.29 12.38 8.63
CA GLY A 145 5.05 13.62 8.67
C GLY A 145 4.69 14.43 9.90
N PHE A 146 5.69 14.96 10.58
CA PHE A 146 5.55 15.84 11.74
C PHE A 146 6.09 17.23 11.39
N ASN A 147 5.45 18.27 11.91
CA ASN A 147 5.87 19.66 11.70
C ASN A 147 7.12 20.04 12.51
N LYS A 148 7.61 19.15 13.37
CA LYS A 148 8.84 19.27 14.14
C LYS A 148 9.39 17.91 14.50
N GLU A 149 10.65 17.85 14.87
CA GLU A 149 11.26 16.64 15.43
C GLU A 149 10.55 16.20 16.72
N VAL A 150 10.31 14.90 16.83
CA VAL A 150 9.72 14.25 18.00
C VAL A 150 10.56 13.01 18.36
N PRO A 151 10.54 12.55 19.63
CA PRO A 151 11.22 11.31 20.01
C PRO A 151 10.81 10.14 19.13
N VAL A 152 11.76 9.31 18.73
CA VAL A 152 11.55 8.18 17.80
C VAL A 152 10.46 7.24 18.29
N GLU A 153 10.42 6.95 19.61
CA GLU A 153 9.42 6.06 20.21
C GLU A 153 8.01 6.66 20.10
N VAL A 154 7.89 7.99 20.23
CA VAL A 154 6.60 8.68 20.06
C VAL A 154 6.15 8.59 18.61
N ALA A 155 7.03 8.92 17.67
CA ALA A 155 6.73 8.82 16.24
C ALA A 155 6.32 7.39 15.84
N HIS A 156 7.04 6.39 16.35
CA HIS A 156 6.74 4.98 16.11
C HIS A 156 5.38 4.56 16.67
N THR A 157 5.07 4.97 17.90
CA THR A 157 3.79 4.67 18.55
C THR A 157 2.62 5.30 17.81
N VAL A 158 2.76 6.55 17.34
CA VAL A 158 1.73 7.24 16.54
C VAL A 158 1.55 6.54 15.20
N ALA A 159 2.64 6.14 14.52
CA ALA A 159 2.56 5.41 13.25
C ALA A 159 1.88 4.03 13.41
N MET A 160 2.19 3.31 14.48
CA MET A 160 1.56 2.04 14.83
C MET A 160 0.06 2.21 15.10
N GLN A 161 -0.32 3.24 15.88
CA GLN A 161 -1.71 3.56 16.16
C GLN A 161 -2.48 3.97 14.90
N ALA A 162 -1.88 4.81 14.04
CA ALA A 162 -2.47 5.19 12.76
C ALA A 162 -2.68 3.98 11.84
N THR A 163 -1.74 3.03 11.83
CA THR A 163 -1.88 1.78 11.07
C THR A 163 -3.04 0.93 11.59
N ALA A 164 -3.24 0.86 12.90
CA ALA A 164 -4.29 0.05 13.52
C ALA A 164 -5.68 0.66 13.36
N MET A 165 -5.79 1.99 13.46
CA MET A 165 -7.06 2.71 13.46
C MET A 165 -7.51 3.18 12.08
N ALA A 166 -6.59 3.24 11.12
CA ALA A 166 -6.84 3.70 9.74
C ALA A 166 -7.67 5.02 9.70
N PRO A 167 -7.21 6.10 10.36
CA PRO A 167 -7.98 7.33 10.47
C PRO A 167 -8.19 7.93 9.07
N ILE A 168 -9.38 8.48 8.83
CA ILE A 168 -9.75 9.08 7.54
C ILE A 168 -9.23 10.52 7.39
N SER A 169 -8.83 11.16 8.48
CA SER A 169 -8.26 12.51 8.50
C SER A 169 -7.33 12.69 9.70
N ILE A 170 -6.51 13.75 9.66
CA ILE A 170 -5.62 14.12 10.77
C ILE A 170 -6.37 14.88 11.85
N ASP A 171 -7.32 15.74 11.47
CA ASP A 171 -8.13 16.55 12.37
C ASP A 171 -9.62 16.40 12.01
N VAL A 172 -10.47 16.69 12.98
CA VAL A 172 -11.94 16.71 12.79
C VAL A 172 -12.35 17.73 11.73
N ALA A 173 -11.62 18.84 11.61
CA ALA A 173 -11.87 19.87 10.60
C ALA A 173 -11.64 19.38 9.17
N ASP A 174 -10.76 18.38 8.98
CA ASP A 174 -10.45 17.79 7.68
C ASP A 174 -11.38 16.61 7.33
N CYS A 175 -12.22 16.18 8.30
CA CYS A 175 -13.15 15.10 8.09
C CYS A 175 -14.35 15.57 7.26
N PRO A 176 -14.77 14.84 6.20
CA PRO A 176 -15.96 15.20 5.43
C PRO A 176 -17.19 15.30 6.33
N ALA A 177 -17.89 16.44 6.30
CA ALA A 177 -19.05 16.70 7.16
C ALA A 177 -20.15 15.64 7.00
N GLU A 178 -20.29 15.08 5.81
CA GLU A 178 -21.26 14.01 5.51
C GLU A 178 -20.88 12.72 6.26
N THR A 179 -19.59 12.35 6.30
CA THR A 179 -19.10 11.20 7.06
C THR A 179 -19.35 11.37 8.56
N VAL A 180 -19.06 12.57 9.09
CA VAL A 180 -19.32 12.88 10.52
C VAL A 180 -20.80 12.78 10.84
N ALA A 181 -21.67 13.31 9.97
CA ALA A 181 -23.13 13.25 10.16
C ALA A 181 -23.65 11.81 10.11
N HIS A 182 -23.14 11.01 9.18
CA HIS A 182 -23.51 9.60 9.04
C HIS A 182 -23.11 8.78 10.27
N GLU A 183 -21.84 8.87 10.70
CA GLU A 183 -21.34 8.17 11.88
C GLU A 183 -22.06 8.60 13.18
N LYS A 184 -22.35 9.90 13.29
CA LYS A 184 -23.18 10.41 14.40
C LYS A 184 -24.57 9.76 14.42
N THR A 185 -25.21 9.60 13.29
CA THR A 185 -26.53 8.95 13.17
C THR A 185 -26.45 7.49 13.62
N ILE A 186 -25.45 6.74 13.14
CA ILE A 186 -25.23 5.34 13.52
C ILE A 186 -24.98 5.23 15.02
N ALA A 187 -24.11 6.08 15.58
CA ALA A 187 -23.80 6.08 17.02
C ALA A 187 -25.04 6.38 17.86
N MET A 188 -25.90 7.30 17.41
CA MET A 188 -27.15 7.63 18.08
C MET A 188 -28.14 6.45 18.06
N GLU A 189 -28.29 5.77 16.92
CA GLU A 189 -29.16 4.59 16.79
C GLU A 189 -28.69 3.44 17.68
N GLN A 190 -27.39 3.14 17.68
CA GLN A 190 -26.82 2.13 18.55
C GLN A 190 -27.04 2.44 20.04
N MET A 191 -26.89 3.71 20.44
CA MET A 191 -27.13 4.11 21.83
C MET A 191 -28.59 4.00 22.23
N LYS A 192 -29.55 4.28 21.32
CA LYS A 192 -31.00 4.11 21.58
C LYS A 192 -31.39 2.64 21.78
N GLN A 193 -30.65 1.71 21.19
CA GLN A 193 -30.87 0.26 21.35
C GLN A 193 -30.28 -0.29 22.66
N ASP A 194 -29.36 0.41 23.32
CA ASP A 194 -28.76 -0.03 24.58
C ASP A 194 -29.69 0.30 25.76
N PRO A 195 -30.18 -0.73 26.51
CA PRO A 195 -31.05 -0.50 27.68
C PRO A 195 -30.48 0.46 28.74
N LYS A 196 -29.16 0.55 28.84
CA LYS A 196 -28.48 1.47 29.77
C LYS A 196 -28.67 2.94 29.39
N ASN A 197 -29.11 3.22 28.18
CA ASN A 197 -29.32 4.57 27.66
C ASN A 197 -30.83 4.94 27.55
N ALA A 198 -31.74 4.00 27.81
CA ALA A 198 -33.18 4.17 27.56
C ALA A 198 -33.80 5.40 28.28
N ASN A 199 -33.18 5.82 29.40
CA ASN A 199 -33.68 6.95 30.21
C ASN A 199 -32.81 8.22 30.05
N LYS A 200 -31.85 8.26 29.12
CA LYS A 200 -30.98 9.43 28.93
C LYS A 200 -31.62 10.43 27.98
N PRO A 201 -31.63 11.74 28.32
CA PRO A 201 -32.05 12.77 27.37
C PRO A 201 -31.24 12.76 26.09
N GLU A 202 -31.90 13.08 24.96
CA GLU A 202 -31.26 13.08 23.64
C GLU A 202 -30.01 13.98 23.58
N ALA A 203 -30.03 15.14 24.26
CA ALA A 203 -28.89 16.03 24.33
C ALA A 203 -27.65 15.38 25.02
N ILE A 204 -27.84 14.43 25.94
CA ILE A 204 -26.75 13.67 26.56
C ILE A 204 -26.23 12.60 25.58
N LEU A 205 -27.13 11.92 24.87
CA LEU A 205 -26.76 10.95 23.83
C LEU A 205 -25.96 11.62 22.71
N GLU A 206 -26.34 12.83 22.29
CA GLU A 206 -25.56 13.61 21.33
C GLU A 206 -24.16 13.97 21.79
N LYS A 207 -23.99 14.34 23.07
CA LYS A 207 -22.66 14.60 23.64
C LYS A 207 -21.77 13.36 23.67
N ILE A 208 -22.37 12.21 24.00
CA ILE A 208 -21.65 10.93 24.01
C ILE A 208 -21.28 10.53 22.58
N ALA A 209 -22.18 10.72 21.60
CA ALA A 209 -21.92 10.43 20.20
C ALA A 209 -20.78 11.27 19.60
N LYS A 210 -20.62 12.52 20.07
CA LYS A 210 -19.50 13.38 19.66
C LYS A 210 -18.15 12.96 20.24
N GLY A 211 -18.14 12.17 21.29
CA GLY A 211 -16.91 11.69 21.95
C GLY A 211 -16.50 10.28 21.55
N LYS A 212 -17.28 9.63 20.70
CA LYS A 212 -16.94 8.34 20.07
C LYS A 212 -16.25 8.55 18.72
#